data_0b6c68bc5c4a453b8429c38d173202fa
#
_entry.id   0b6c68bc5c4a453b8429c38d173202fa
#
_cell.length_a   1.000
_cell.length_b   1.000
_cell.length_c   1.000
_cell.angle_alpha   90.00
_cell.angle_beta   90.00
_cell.angle_gamma   90.00
#
_symmetry.space_group_name_H-M   'P 1'
#
loop_
_entity.id
_entity.type
_entity.pdbx_description
1 polymer ?
#
loop_
_entity_poly.entity_id
_entity_poly.type
_entity_poly.pdbx_seq_one_letter_code
_entity_poly.pdbx_strand_id
1 'polypeptide(L)'
;PPRLKGRDQLKKMQGQLAEPSPHPPEGEKEGWPLIEPELLAMLETVKEEYRGDPARVYLTGLSYGGYGTWYLAAKHPTIFAAIAPVVGHGHVDHAEPIAKAKLPIWQFAGGKDSTVPVRYFYGALNALQERGHPEVRFTIEADQGHSAWVRVYAGEDLYRWFLSHALPR
;
A
#
# COMPACT_ATOMS: atom_id res chain seq x y z
N PRO A 1 -22.48 4.97 4.87
CA PRO A 1 -21.30 5.20 4.03
C PRO A 1 -21.27 4.18 2.91
N PRO A 2 -20.95 4.57 1.64
CA PRO A 2 -20.91 3.61 0.55
C PRO A 2 -19.82 2.57 0.86
N ARG A 3 -20.20 1.29 0.78
CA ARG A 3 -19.24 0.18 0.92
C ARG A 3 -18.18 0.31 -0.16
N LEU A 4 -16.93 0.43 0.23
CA LEU A 4 -15.79 0.47 -0.69
C LEU A 4 -15.75 -0.87 -1.45
N LYS A 5 -16.07 -0.82 -2.75
CA LYS A 5 -16.14 -2.02 -3.62
C LYS A 5 -14.77 -2.39 -4.19
N GLY A 6 -13.76 -2.60 -3.32
CA GLY A 6 -12.39 -2.86 -3.76
C GLY A 6 -12.23 -4.06 -4.69
N ARG A 7 -12.99 -5.14 -4.49
CA ARG A 7 -12.90 -6.36 -5.34
C ARG A 7 -13.40 -6.16 -6.77
N ASP A 8 -14.40 -5.32 -6.99
CA ASP A 8 -14.95 -5.11 -8.34
C ASP A 8 -14.03 -4.27 -9.22
N GLN A 9 -13.17 -3.46 -8.60
CA GLN A 9 -12.22 -2.61 -9.33
C GLN A 9 -11.01 -3.39 -9.84
N LEU A 10 -10.56 -4.42 -9.13
CA LEU A 10 -9.49 -5.31 -9.59
C LEU A 10 -9.85 -6.05 -10.89
N LYS A 11 -11.10 -6.53 -11.00
CA LYS A 11 -11.59 -7.16 -12.24
C LYS A 11 -11.62 -6.20 -13.43
N LYS A 12 -11.86 -4.90 -13.18
CA LYS A 12 -11.83 -3.84 -14.20
C LYS A 12 -10.42 -3.45 -14.62
N MET A 13 -9.42 -3.75 -13.80
CA MET A 13 -8.01 -3.45 -14.09
C MET A 13 -7.37 -4.43 -15.08
N GLN A 14 -7.92 -5.66 -15.21
CA GLN A 14 -7.44 -6.63 -16.19
C GLN A 14 -7.54 -6.02 -17.59
N GLY A 15 -6.37 -5.73 -18.19
CA GLY A 15 -6.26 -5.11 -19.50
C GLY A 15 -6.06 -3.59 -19.51
N GLN A 16 -5.97 -2.91 -18.37
CA GLN A 16 -5.53 -1.52 -18.32
C GLN A 16 -4.03 -1.44 -18.63
N LEU A 17 -3.68 -0.62 -19.62
CA LEU A 17 -2.28 -0.31 -19.92
C LEU A 17 -1.70 0.46 -18.73
N ALA A 18 -0.73 -0.16 -18.06
CA ALA A 18 0.04 0.48 -17.02
C ALA A 18 1.11 1.37 -17.64
N GLU A 19 1.21 2.62 -17.17
CA GLU A 19 2.40 3.43 -17.44
C GLU A 19 3.48 3.08 -16.41
N PRO A 20 4.76 3.06 -16.83
CA PRO A 20 5.88 2.86 -15.90
C PRO A 20 5.86 3.92 -14.80
N SER A 21 6.25 3.53 -13.59
CA SER A 21 6.48 4.48 -12.51
C SER A 21 7.52 5.53 -12.96
N PRO A 22 7.26 6.82 -12.77
CA PRO A 22 8.28 7.86 -13.01
C PRO A 22 9.36 7.89 -11.93
N HIS A 23 9.17 7.14 -10.83
CA HIS A 23 10.10 7.07 -9.72
C HIS A 23 10.79 5.70 -9.69
N PRO A 24 12.09 5.64 -9.30
CA PRO A 24 12.78 4.38 -9.06
C PRO A 24 12.19 3.63 -7.84
N PRO A 25 12.44 2.32 -7.70
CA PRO A 25 11.88 1.54 -6.59
C PRO A 25 12.32 2.02 -5.20
N GLU A 26 13.51 2.59 -5.07
CA GLU A 26 14.03 3.16 -3.82
C GLU A 26 13.43 4.53 -3.46
N GLY A 27 12.66 5.12 -4.36
CA GLY A 27 12.20 6.50 -4.26
C GLY A 27 13.19 7.50 -4.85
N GLU A 28 13.07 8.77 -4.51
CA GLU A 28 13.99 9.82 -4.94
C GLU A 28 15.37 9.69 -4.26
N LYS A 29 16.35 10.45 -4.74
CA LYS A 29 17.80 10.33 -4.46
C LYS A 29 18.19 10.25 -2.97
N GLU A 30 17.41 10.80 -2.07
CA GLU A 30 17.59 10.74 -0.61
C GLU A 30 16.39 10.03 0.05
N GLY A 31 15.86 9.01 -0.64
CA GLY A 31 14.58 8.41 -0.34
C GLY A 31 14.56 7.47 0.86
N TRP A 32 13.65 6.53 0.80
CA TRP A 32 13.31 5.62 1.90
C TRP A 32 14.47 4.78 2.43
N PRO A 33 15.48 4.35 1.62
CA PRO A 33 16.64 3.62 2.15
C PRO A 33 17.42 4.37 3.23
N LEU A 34 17.44 5.71 3.16
CA LEU A 34 18.20 6.53 4.10
C LEU A 34 17.61 6.52 5.51
N ILE A 35 16.28 6.47 5.62
CA ILE A 35 15.57 6.53 6.91
C ILE A 35 14.98 5.20 7.35
N GLU A 36 15.14 4.15 6.54
CA GLU A 36 14.63 2.79 6.84
C GLU A 36 15.10 2.27 8.20
N PRO A 37 16.42 2.35 8.57
CA PRO A 37 16.88 1.85 9.85
C PRO A 37 16.22 2.53 11.05
N GLU A 38 16.03 3.85 10.98
CA GLU A 38 15.38 4.65 12.02
C GLU A 38 13.90 4.30 12.15
N LEU A 39 13.20 4.10 11.04
CA LEU A 39 11.80 3.70 11.06
C LEU A 39 11.61 2.31 11.69
N LEU A 40 12.50 1.37 11.41
CA LEU A 40 12.46 0.05 12.02
C LEU A 40 12.81 0.12 13.51
N ALA A 41 13.80 0.90 13.90
CA ALA A 41 14.14 1.11 15.31
C ALA A 41 12.98 1.75 16.09
N MET A 42 12.30 2.74 15.52
CA MET A 42 11.10 3.34 16.11
C MET A 42 9.99 2.30 16.29
N LEU A 43 9.76 1.44 15.31
CA LEU A 43 8.76 0.38 15.40
C LEU A 43 9.05 -0.57 16.56
N GLU A 44 10.31 -1.02 16.72
CA GLU A 44 10.69 -1.91 17.83
C GLU A 44 10.52 -1.20 19.18
N THR A 45 10.97 0.05 19.31
CA THR A 45 10.78 0.85 20.53
C THR A 45 9.30 0.95 20.90
N VAL A 46 8.43 1.29 19.97
CA VAL A 46 6.98 1.40 20.23
C VAL A 46 6.38 0.05 20.62
N LYS A 47 6.78 -1.05 19.99
CA LYS A 47 6.32 -2.39 20.35
C LYS A 47 6.69 -2.75 21.79
N GLU A 48 7.91 -2.44 22.21
CA GLU A 48 8.40 -2.71 23.58
C GLU A 48 7.72 -1.80 24.62
N GLU A 49 7.73 -0.48 24.41
CA GLU A 49 7.23 0.49 25.40
C GLU A 49 5.71 0.41 25.60
N TYR A 50 4.96 0.16 24.52
CA TYR A 50 3.49 0.14 24.55
C TYR A 50 2.90 -1.27 24.49
N ARG A 51 3.72 -2.32 24.58
CA ARG A 51 3.30 -3.71 24.47
C ARG A 51 2.48 -3.98 23.21
N GLY A 52 2.96 -3.45 22.07
CA GLY A 52 2.32 -3.63 20.78
C GLY A 52 2.24 -5.11 20.39
N ASP A 53 1.15 -5.55 19.81
CA ASP A 53 1.02 -6.92 19.29
C ASP A 53 1.88 -7.08 18.02
N PRO A 54 2.98 -7.85 18.05
CA PRO A 54 3.84 -8.01 16.88
C PRO A 54 3.14 -8.73 15.71
N ALA A 55 2.06 -9.46 15.97
CA ALA A 55 1.25 -10.08 14.92
C ALA A 55 0.31 -9.10 14.23
N ARG A 56 0.19 -7.87 14.71
CA ARG A 56 -0.78 -6.86 14.24
C ARG A 56 -0.12 -5.53 13.92
N VAL A 57 1.00 -5.56 13.22
CA VAL A 57 1.68 -4.37 12.71
C VAL A 57 1.14 -4.08 11.31
N TYR A 58 0.62 -2.87 11.10
CA TYR A 58 0.08 -2.42 9.83
C TYR A 58 0.87 -1.23 9.32
N LEU A 59 1.03 -1.14 8.00
CA LEU A 59 1.75 -0.04 7.38
C LEU A 59 0.83 0.74 6.43
N THR A 60 0.81 2.06 6.59
CA THR A 60 0.10 2.96 5.70
C THR A 60 0.84 4.28 5.60
N GLY A 61 0.61 5.00 4.52
CA GLY A 61 1.17 6.33 4.30
C GLY A 61 0.51 6.98 3.09
N LEU A 62 0.47 8.31 3.08
CA LEU A 62 -0.11 9.10 2.00
C LEU A 62 0.96 9.72 1.09
N SER A 63 0.66 9.86 -0.21
CA SER A 63 1.53 10.52 -1.19
C SER A 63 2.94 9.90 -1.16
N TYR A 64 3.98 10.67 -0.82
CA TYR A 64 5.33 10.14 -0.65
C TYR A 64 5.38 8.98 0.37
N GLY A 65 4.58 9.05 1.46
CA GLY A 65 4.40 7.94 2.40
C GLY A 65 3.71 6.70 1.78
N GLY A 66 2.91 6.88 0.74
CA GLY A 66 2.36 5.77 -0.05
C GLY A 66 3.46 5.01 -0.81
N TYR A 67 4.41 5.73 -1.43
CA TYR A 67 5.61 5.11 -2.02
C TYR A 67 6.45 4.39 -0.97
N GLY A 68 6.66 5.03 0.20
CA GLY A 68 7.37 4.41 1.33
C GLY A 68 6.68 3.16 1.87
N THR A 69 5.35 3.12 1.85
CA THR A 69 4.58 1.92 2.21
C THR A 69 4.91 0.75 1.29
N TRP A 70 4.95 0.96 -0.02
CA TRP A 70 5.36 -0.05 -0.98
C TRP A 70 6.82 -0.48 -0.79
N TYR A 71 7.73 0.50 -0.64
CA TYR A 71 9.15 0.25 -0.45
C TYR A 71 9.42 -0.61 0.79
N LEU A 72 8.96 -0.15 1.97
CA LEU A 72 9.19 -0.87 3.23
C LEU A 72 8.53 -2.25 3.25
N ALA A 73 7.34 -2.38 2.68
CA ALA A 73 6.66 -3.66 2.54
C ALA A 73 7.43 -4.64 1.65
N ALA A 74 8.05 -4.16 0.57
CA ALA A 74 8.86 -5.00 -0.31
C ALA A 74 10.18 -5.43 0.35
N LYS A 75 10.79 -4.55 1.15
CA LYS A 75 12.03 -4.84 1.90
C LYS A 75 11.78 -5.76 3.11
N HIS A 76 10.66 -5.57 3.80
CA HIS A 76 10.34 -6.25 5.05
C HIS A 76 8.93 -6.88 5.01
N PRO A 77 8.64 -7.77 4.05
CA PRO A 77 7.27 -8.21 3.79
C PRO A 77 6.67 -9.11 4.89
N THR A 78 7.48 -9.55 5.86
CA THR A 78 7.06 -10.42 6.96
C THR A 78 6.84 -9.67 8.28
N ILE A 79 7.12 -8.35 8.33
CA ILE A 79 6.89 -7.53 9.53
C ILE A 79 5.42 -7.12 9.63
N PHE A 80 4.78 -6.90 8.49
CA PHE A 80 3.45 -6.30 8.43
C PHE A 80 2.36 -7.36 8.21
N ALA A 81 1.27 -7.25 8.96
CA ALA A 81 0.08 -8.10 8.78
C ALA A 81 -0.75 -7.66 7.56
N ALA A 82 -0.73 -6.39 7.22
CA ALA A 82 -1.35 -5.82 6.02
C ALA A 82 -0.80 -4.42 5.73
N ILE A 83 -0.91 -3.97 4.48
CA ILE A 83 -0.49 -2.63 4.07
C ILE A 83 -1.57 -1.88 3.30
N ALA A 84 -1.59 -0.55 3.48
CA ALA A 84 -2.54 0.31 2.77
C ALA A 84 -1.87 1.59 2.26
N PRO A 85 -1.21 1.55 1.10
CA PRO A 85 -0.67 2.75 0.47
C PRO A 85 -1.79 3.65 -0.06
N VAL A 86 -1.71 4.96 0.22
CA VAL A 86 -2.75 5.95 -0.15
C VAL A 86 -2.15 7.03 -1.04
N VAL A 87 -2.74 7.26 -2.19
CA VAL A 87 -2.33 8.25 -3.22
C VAL A 87 -0.81 8.26 -3.51
N GLY A 88 -0.20 7.07 -3.45
CA GLY A 88 1.17 6.78 -3.83
C GLY A 88 1.23 5.35 -4.37
N HIS A 89 1.83 5.14 -5.54
CA HIS A 89 1.85 3.84 -6.23
C HIS A 89 3.14 3.06 -5.96
N GLY A 90 3.12 1.74 -6.20
CA GLY A 90 4.30 0.88 -6.15
C GLY A 90 5.09 0.87 -7.46
N HIS A 91 6.36 0.52 -7.37
CA HIS A 91 7.15 0.08 -8.51
C HIS A 91 6.89 -1.41 -8.80
N VAL A 92 7.05 -1.85 -10.04
CA VAL A 92 6.82 -3.26 -10.43
C VAL A 92 7.74 -4.23 -9.67
N ASP A 93 8.94 -3.79 -9.32
CA ASP A 93 9.92 -4.59 -8.57
C ASP A 93 9.50 -4.89 -7.13
N HIS A 94 8.57 -4.10 -6.57
CA HIS A 94 8.01 -4.37 -5.25
C HIS A 94 7.05 -5.57 -5.23
N ALA A 95 6.52 -5.96 -6.39
CA ALA A 95 5.48 -6.99 -6.45
C ALA A 95 6.00 -8.39 -6.07
N GLU A 96 7.21 -8.74 -6.44
CA GLU A 96 7.75 -10.08 -6.18
C GLU A 96 7.84 -10.42 -4.69
N PRO A 97 8.56 -9.65 -3.83
CA PRO A 97 8.65 -9.97 -2.41
C PRO A 97 7.30 -9.91 -1.69
N ILE A 98 6.43 -8.95 -2.05
CA ILE A 98 5.09 -8.81 -1.48
C ILE A 98 4.22 -10.02 -1.84
N ALA A 99 4.24 -10.46 -3.12
CA ALA A 99 3.48 -11.62 -3.57
C ALA A 99 3.98 -12.93 -2.93
N LYS A 100 5.30 -13.11 -2.82
CA LYS A 100 5.90 -14.28 -2.16
C LYS A 100 5.49 -14.40 -0.70
N ALA A 101 5.43 -13.28 0.01
CA ALA A 101 4.98 -13.22 1.41
C ALA A 101 3.44 -13.29 1.53
N LYS A 102 2.70 -13.14 0.43
CA LYS A 102 1.24 -13.04 0.42
C LYS A 102 0.71 -11.90 1.30
N LEU A 103 1.48 -10.80 1.40
CA LEU A 103 1.17 -9.67 2.27
C LEU A 103 -0.08 -8.93 1.75
N PRO A 104 -1.21 -8.93 2.50
CA PRO A 104 -2.44 -8.28 2.07
C PRO A 104 -2.24 -6.79 1.78
N ILE A 105 -2.79 -6.34 0.66
CA ILE A 105 -2.66 -4.95 0.23
C ILE A 105 -4.01 -4.34 -0.16
N TRP A 106 -4.27 -3.13 0.33
CA TRP A 106 -5.38 -2.29 -0.10
C TRP A 106 -4.88 -0.92 -0.56
N GLN A 107 -4.70 -0.77 -1.86
CA GLN A 107 -4.28 0.47 -2.51
C GLN A 107 -5.45 1.44 -2.65
N PHE A 108 -5.20 2.75 -2.43
CA PHE A 108 -6.16 3.83 -2.64
C PHE A 108 -5.60 4.88 -3.60
N ALA A 109 -6.47 5.43 -4.46
CA ALA A 109 -6.13 6.51 -5.39
C ALA A 109 -7.28 7.50 -5.51
N GLY A 110 -6.98 8.75 -5.83
CA GLY A 110 -7.96 9.74 -6.26
C GLY A 110 -8.20 9.65 -7.77
N GLY A 111 -9.46 9.56 -8.19
CA GLY A 111 -9.82 9.46 -9.62
C GLY A 111 -9.51 10.72 -10.42
N LYS A 112 -9.42 11.88 -9.75
CA LYS A 112 -9.08 13.19 -10.32
C LYS A 112 -7.70 13.68 -9.88
N ASP A 113 -6.86 12.78 -9.35
CA ASP A 113 -5.52 13.13 -8.88
C ASP A 113 -4.61 13.44 -10.08
N SER A 114 -4.20 14.71 -10.21
CA SER A 114 -3.26 15.16 -11.24
C SER A 114 -1.80 15.11 -10.74
N THR A 115 -1.57 14.99 -9.44
CA THR A 115 -0.25 14.88 -8.84
C THR A 115 0.27 13.44 -8.94
N VAL A 116 -0.58 12.46 -8.60
CA VAL A 116 -0.30 11.03 -8.71
C VAL A 116 -1.41 10.35 -9.52
N PRO A 117 -1.37 10.47 -10.87
CA PRO A 117 -2.40 9.94 -11.75
C PRO A 117 -2.61 8.43 -11.63
N VAL A 118 -3.87 8.00 -11.70
CA VAL A 118 -4.30 6.60 -11.53
C VAL A 118 -3.56 5.62 -12.44
N ARG A 119 -3.15 6.03 -13.64
CA ARG A 119 -2.45 5.17 -14.62
C ARG A 119 -1.13 4.56 -14.10
N TYR A 120 -0.47 5.20 -13.13
CA TYR A 120 0.77 4.69 -12.55
C TYR A 120 0.57 3.58 -11.51
N PHE A 121 -0.65 3.43 -10.97
CA PHE A 121 -0.94 2.42 -9.97
C PHE A 121 -1.03 1.00 -10.54
N TYR A 122 -1.41 0.89 -11.81
CA TYR A 122 -1.69 -0.42 -12.42
C TYR A 122 -0.43 -1.30 -12.55
N GLY A 123 0.75 -0.74 -12.73
CA GLY A 123 1.99 -1.51 -12.93
C GLY A 123 2.24 -2.52 -11.81
N ALA A 124 2.40 -2.03 -10.59
CA ALA A 124 2.66 -2.89 -9.43
C ALA A 124 1.47 -3.79 -9.09
N LEU A 125 0.23 -3.27 -9.19
CA LEU A 125 -0.98 -4.04 -8.90
C LEU A 125 -1.20 -5.19 -9.89
N ASN A 126 -1.00 -4.96 -11.19
CA ASN A 126 -1.06 -6.02 -12.21
C ASN A 126 0.03 -7.07 -11.97
N ALA A 127 1.25 -6.64 -11.65
CA ALA A 127 2.36 -7.54 -11.34
C ALA A 127 2.09 -8.44 -10.13
N LEU A 128 1.37 -7.95 -9.10
CA LEU A 128 0.89 -8.78 -7.99
C LEU A 128 -0.14 -9.81 -8.44
N GLN A 129 -1.11 -9.40 -9.27
CA GLN A 129 -2.14 -10.30 -9.79
C GLN A 129 -1.55 -11.41 -10.68
N GLU A 130 -0.61 -11.06 -11.56
CA GLU A 130 0.09 -12.01 -12.43
C GLU A 130 0.86 -13.07 -11.64
N ARG A 131 1.32 -12.72 -10.43
CA ARG A 131 1.97 -13.63 -9.47
C ARG A 131 0.98 -14.42 -8.61
N GLY A 132 -0.32 -14.30 -8.87
CA GLY A 132 -1.36 -15.01 -8.13
C GLY A 132 -1.52 -14.53 -6.68
N HIS A 133 -1.23 -13.26 -6.38
CA HIS A 133 -1.37 -12.72 -5.03
C HIS A 133 -2.83 -12.87 -4.54
N PRO A 134 -3.06 -13.46 -3.33
CA PRO A 134 -4.40 -13.86 -2.90
C PRO A 134 -5.30 -12.68 -2.51
N GLU A 135 -4.72 -11.57 -2.05
CA GLU A 135 -5.50 -10.43 -1.56
C GLU A 135 -4.90 -9.09 -1.97
N VAL A 136 -5.31 -8.62 -3.14
CA VAL A 136 -5.03 -7.28 -3.64
C VAL A 136 -6.35 -6.54 -3.77
N ARG A 137 -6.48 -5.38 -3.10
CA ARG A 137 -7.62 -4.47 -3.23
C ARG A 137 -7.15 -3.15 -3.83
N PHE A 138 -7.99 -2.57 -4.68
CA PHE A 138 -7.77 -1.23 -5.20
C PHE A 138 -9.05 -0.43 -5.17
N THR A 139 -9.02 0.73 -4.52
CA THR A 139 -10.14 1.67 -4.48
C THR A 139 -9.74 2.98 -5.12
N ILE A 140 -10.53 3.40 -6.11
CA ILE A 140 -10.40 4.71 -6.74
C ILE A 140 -11.56 5.57 -6.24
N GLU A 141 -11.24 6.63 -5.49
CA GLU A 141 -12.18 7.66 -5.08
C GLU A 141 -12.44 8.58 -6.28
N ALA A 142 -13.43 8.22 -7.11
CA ALA A 142 -13.64 8.75 -8.45
C ALA A 142 -13.82 10.29 -8.52
N ASP A 143 -14.35 10.88 -7.45
CA ASP A 143 -14.62 12.33 -7.32
C ASP A 143 -13.49 13.11 -6.62
N GLN A 144 -12.51 12.40 -6.05
CA GLN A 144 -11.41 13.00 -5.27
C GLN A 144 -10.14 13.19 -6.12
N GLY A 145 -9.39 14.24 -5.78
CA GLY A 145 -8.03 14.48 -6.25
C GLY A 145 -6.99 13.89 -5.31
N HIS A 146 -5.83 14.56 -5.19
CA HIS A 146 -4.73 14.12 -4.33
C HIS A 146 -5.11 14.03 -2.83
N SER A 147 -6.11 14.79 -2.39
CA SER A 147 -6.61 14.77 -1.01
C SER A 147 -7.54 13.59 -0.66
N ALA A 148 -7.67 12.58 -1.52
CA ALA A 148 -8.48 11.37 -1.26
C ALA A 148 -8.15 10.70 0.07
N TRP A 149 -6.92 10.85 0.58
CA TRP A 149 -6.47 10.36 1.88
C TRP A 149 -7.35 10.85 3.05
N VAL A 150 -7.94 12.05 2.96
CA VAL A 150 -8.85 12.57 4.00
C VAL A 150 -10.05 11.64 4.19
N ARG A 151 -10.66 11.22 3.08
CA ARG A 151 -11.80 10.28 3.12
C ARG A 151 -11.39 8.89 3.60
N VAL A 152 -10.25 8.40 3.13
CA VAL A 152 -9.74 7.08 3.49
C VAL A 152 -9.50 6.97 4.99
N TYR A 153 -8.79 7.93 5.58
CA TYR A 153 -8.45 7.89 7.01
C TYR A 153 -9.58 8.34 7.95
N ALA A 154 -10.56 9.09 7.45
CA ALA A 154 -11.75 9.43 8.24
C ALA A 154 -12.77 8.28 8.33
N GLY A 155 -12.66 7.29 7.45
CA GLY A 155 -13.57 6.12 7.41
C GLY A 155 -13.11 5.01 8.35
N GLU A 156 -14.05 4.16 8.78
CA GLU A 156 -13.75 2.99 9.61
C GLU A 156 -13.31 1.77 8.81
N ASP A 157 -13.59 1.74 7.50
CA ASP A 157 -13.43 0.55 6.66
C ASP A 157 -11.97 0.10 6.56
N LEU A 158 -11.03 1.04 6.46
CA LEU A 158 -9.61 0.75 6.46
C LEU A 158 -9.16 0.07 7.76
N TYR A 159 -9.57 0.62 8.90
CA TYR A 159 -9.18 0.10 10.22
C TYR A 159 -9.81 -1.26 10.50
N ARG A 160 -11.08 -1.47 10.11
CA ARG A 160 -11.74 -2.78 10.20
C ARG A 160 -11.03 -3.81 9.33
N TRP A 161 -10.62 -3.42 8.13
CA TRP A 161 -9.87 -4.29 7.25
C TRP A 161 -8.49 -4.63 7.84
N PHE A 162 -7.74 -3.67 8.35
CA PHE A 162 -6.48 -3.94 9.05
C PHE A 162 -6.68 -4.95 10.18
N LEU A 163 -7.64 -4.70 11.06
CA LEU A 163 -7.90 -5.54 12.23
C LEU A 163 -8.38 -6.97 11.88
N SER A 164 -8.80 -7.21 10.64
CA SER A 164 -9.12 -8.56 10.15
C SER A 164 -7.88 -9.38 9.76
N HIS A 165 -6.69 -8.79 9.78
CA HIS A 165 -5.42 -9.43 9.44
C HIS A 165 -4.51 -9.55 10.66
N ALA A 166 -3.79 -10.67 10.72
CA ALA A 166 -2.72 -10.89 11.68
C ALA A 166 -1.67 -11.83 11.07
N LEU A 167 -0.42 -11.66 11.45
CA LEU A 167 0.63 -12.62 11.11
C LEU A 167 0.38 -13.95 11.83
N PRO A 168 0.78 -15.09 11.24
CA PRO A 168 0.77 -16.38 11.94
C PRO A 168 1.57 -16.29 13.24
N ARG A 169 1.03 -16.89 14.30
CA ARG A 169 1.73 -17.05 15.60
C ARG A 169 2.59 -18.29 15.58
#